data_4341afc82ac72f769f6fda08f0bf466b
#
_entry.id   4341afc82ac72f769f6fda08f0bf466b
#
_cell.length_a   1.000
_cell.length_b   1.000
_cell.length_c   1.000
_cell.angle_alpha   90.00
_cell.angle_beta   90.00
_cell.angle_gamma   90.00
#
_symmetry.space_group_name_H-M   'P 1'
#
loop_
_entity.id
_entity.type
_entity.pdbx_description
1 polymer ?
#
loop_
_entity_poly.entity_id
_entity_poly.type
_entity_poly.pdbx_seq_one_letter_code
_entity_poly.pdbx_strand_id
1 'polypeptide(L)'
;LRNSCRAYKKALEKYYPGPSLPIYASKANSSIFMSNLIASEGFGLDAVSEGELLTALKGGVPNEKIVFHGNNKSDKEIEFAIKNNIKVIVDNDHDLKRLEEISNSFNHDIEIMVRFTPGIECHTHEYIRTGSFDSKFGFGIESLGRLFEVISKTKHIKLTGLHAHIGSQIFELDPHNDLGKIMVDVILQAKDFGHNIKELNVGGGLGIKYTEEDDPPSIDEWIKTVSLSVVKACDKNNLNLPILMCEPGRSIVSTAGVTIYKIGSFKEV
;
A
#
# COMPACT_ATOMS: atom_id res chain seq x y z
N LEU A 1 12.57 -16.09 0.85
CA LEU A 1 11.48 -15.44 1.58
C LEU A 1 12.01 -14.64 2.78
N ARG A 2 12.48 -15.27 3.87
CA ARG A 2 12.94 -14.57 5.08
C ARG A 2 14.09 -13.60 4.81
N ASN A 3 15.03 -13.95 3.94
CA ASN A 3 16.15 -13.07 3.59
C ASN A 3 15.66 -11.79 2.92
N SER A 4 14.66 -11.87 2.02
CA SER A 4 14.06 -10.70 1.40
C SER A 4 13.33 -9.83 2.44
N CYS A 5 12.56 -10.43 3.35
CA CYS A 5 11.91 -9.68 4.45
C CYS A 5 12.95 -8.94 5.30
N ARG A 6 14.01 -9.61 5.70
CA ARG A 6 15.09 -9.02 6.49
C ARG A 6 15.87 -7.93 5.74
N ALA A 7 16.03 -8.07 4.42
CA ALA A 7 16.63 -7.03 3.59
C ALA A 7 15.79 -5.74 3.60
N TYR A 8 14.46 -5.83 3.47
CA TYR A 8 13.56 -4.68 3.60
C TYR A 8 13.70 -3.99 4.96
N LYS A 9 13.61 -4.74 6.06
CA LYS A 9 13.73 -4.18 7.41
C LYS A 9 15.08 -3.49 7.62
N LYS A 10 16.17 -4.18 7.27
CA LYS A 10 17.53 -3.63 7.40
C LYS A 10 17.73 -2.36 6.58
N ALA A 11 17.17 -2.31 5.38
CA ALA A 11 17.26 -1.12 4.54
C ALA A 11 16.43 0.04 5.13
N LEU A 12 15.20 -0.22 5.62
CA LEU A 12 14.38 0.78 6.31
C LEU A 12 15.10 1.33 7.55
N GLU A 13 15.62 0.45 8.42
CA GLU A 13 16.41 0.85 9.60
C GLU A 13 17.65 1.69 9.24
N LYS A 14 18.28 1.41 8.10
CA LYS A 14 19.47 2.10 7.65
C LYS A 14 19.21 3.50 7.08
N TYR A 15 18.11 3.68 6.34
CA TYR A 15 17.88 4.87 5.52
C TYR A 15 16.73 5.76 5.99
N TYR A 16 15.82 5.25 6.81
CA TYR A 16 14.68 5.99 7.32
C TYR A 16 14.79 6.19 8.83
N PRO A 17 15.10 7.41 9.32
CA PRO A 17 15.29 7.66 10.75
C PRO A 17 13.97 7.73 11.55
N GLY A 18 12.82 7.72 10.86
CA GLY A 18 11.49 7.65 11.46
C GLY A 18 11.00 6.21 11.66
N PRO A 19 9.79 6.05 12.23
CA PRO A 19 9.16 4.74 12.35
C PRO A 19 8.80 4.18 10.97
N SER A 20 8.91 2.85 10.81
CA SER A 20 8.57 2.19 9.54
C SER A 20 7.89 0.85 9.75
N LEU A 21 7.03 0.45 8.81
CA LEU A 21 6.32 -0.83 8.81
C LEU A 21 6.22 -1.36 7.37
N PRO A 22 7.05 -2.34 6.98
CA PRO A 22 6.83 -3.01 5.71
C PRO A 22 5.58 -3.91 5.78
N ILE A 23 4.77 -3.88 4.74
CA ILE A 23 3.49 -4.59 4.61
C ILE A 23 3.61 -5.55 3.44
N TYR A 24 3.34 -6.82 3.66
CA TYR A 24 3.40 -7.81 2.59
C TYR A 24 2.15 -7.75 1.71
N ALA A 25 2.31 -7.57 0.40
CA ALA A 25 1.22 -7.63 -0.56
C ALA A 25 0.75 -9.08 -0.77
N SER A 26 -0.32 -9.48 -0.08
CA SER A 26 -0.79 -10.88 -0.01
C SER A 26 -1.19 -11.46 -1.35
N LYS A 27 -1.61 -10.63 -2.31
CA LYS A 27 -1.92 -11.04 -3.69
C LYS A 27 -0.79 -11.82 -4.37
N ALA A 28 0.44 -11.67 -3.92
CA ALA A 28 1.59 -12.42 -4.46
C ALA A 28 1.58 -13.89 -4.02
N ASN A 29 1.17 -14.18 -2.79
CA ASN A 29 0.86 -15.52 -2.26
C ASN A 29 0.08 -15.38 -0.94
N SER A 30 -1.22 -15.62 -0.96
CA SER A 30 -2.13 -15.45 0.18
C SER A 30 -2.31 -16.71 1.04
N SER A 31 -1.33 -17.62 1.07
CA SER A 31 -1.40 -18.81 1.93
C SER A 31 -1.23 -18.46 3.42
N ILE A 32 -1.84 -19.26 4.32
CA ILE A 32 -1.66 -19.15 5.77
C ILE A 32 -0.17 -19.28 6.16
N PHE A 33 0.57 -20.13 5.46
CA PHE A 33 2.03 -20.26 5.66
C PHE A 33 2.75 -18.94 5.42
N MET A 34 2.42 -18.23 4.32
CA MET A 34 3.02 -16.92 4.05
C MET A 34 2.62 -15.89 5.10
N SER A 35 1.36 -15.84 5.47
CA SER A 35 0.90 -14.92 6.53
C SER A 35 1.63 -15.16 7.85
N ASN A 36 1.83 -16.42 8.24
CA ASN A 36 2.59 -16.77 9.44
C ASN A 36 4.08 -16.37 9.32
N LEU A 37 4.70 -16.64 8.19
CA LEU A 37 6.08 -16.25 7.94
C LEU A 37 6.24 -14.71 8.05
N ILE A 38 5.38 -13.96 7.40
CA ILE A 38 5.37 -12.50 7.39
C ILE A 38 5.15 -11.93 8.80
N ALA A 39 4.18 -12.47 9.54
CA ALA A 39 3.96 -12.10 10.93
C ALA A 39 5.21 -12.36 11.80
N SER A 40 5.85 -13.52 11.62
CA SER A 40 7.07 -13.89 12.36
C SER A 40 8.28 -13.00 12.04
N GLU A 41 8.32 -12.37 10.87
CA GLU A 41 9.35 -11.38 10.49
C GLU A 41 8.94 -9.94 10.89
N GLY A 42 7.74 -9.76 11.50
CA GLY A 42 7.27 -8.47 12.03
C GLY A 42 6.63 -7.54 11.00
N PHE A 43 6.34 -8.03 9.81
CA PHE A 43 5.62 -7.31 8.76
C PHE A 43 4.13 -7.17 9.08
N GLY A 44 3.49 -6.16 8.46
CA GLY A 44 2.06 -6.14 8.25
C GLY A 44 1.66 -6.94 7.01
N LEU A 45 0.36 -6.91 6.67
CA LEU A 45 -0.17 -7.59 5.50
C LEU A 45 -1.28 -6.75 4.84
N ASP A 46 -1.21 -6.63 3.54
CA ASP A 46 -2.25 -6.07 2.67
C ASP A 46 -3.22 -7.19 2.26
N ALA A 47 -4.51 -6.97 2.42
CA ALA A 47 -5.58 -7.87 2.04
C ALA A 47 -6.64 -7.15 1.19
N VAL A 48 -7.27 -7.85 0.24
CA VAL A 48 -8.28 -7.29 -0.67
C VAL A 48 -9.63 -7.99 -0.61
N SER A 49 -9.82 -8.94 0.31
CA SER A 49 -11.07 -9.68 0.50
C SER A 49 -11.19 -10.22 1.92
N GLU A 50 -12.42 -10.56 2.34
CA GLU A 50 -12.67 -11.22 3.64
C GLU A 50 -11.85 -12.51 3.79
N GLY A 51 -11.71 -13.30 2.71
CA GLY A 51 -10.91 -14.52 2.74
C GLY A 51 -9.43 -14.26 3.03
N GLU A 52 -8.86 -13.19 2.47
CA GLU A 52 -7.48 -12.79 2.77
C GLU A 52 -7.33 -12.19 4.16
N LEU A 53 -8.31 -11.41 4.65
CA LEU A 53 -8.35 -10.92 6.02
C LEU A 53 -8.36 -12.07 7.03
N LEU A 54 -9.22 -13.06 6.82
CA LEU A 54 -9.28 -14.26 7.66
C LEU A 54 -7.98 -15.08 7.59
N THR A 55 -7.36 -15.15 6.41
CA THR A 55 -6.07 -15.83 6.21
C THR A 55 -4.95 -15.12 6.97
N ALA A 56 -4.91 -13.78 6.91
CA ALA A 56 -3.95 -12.97 7.66
C ALA A 56 -4.06 -13.20 9.17
N LEU A 57 -5.29 -13.11 9.70
CA LEU A 57 -5.56 -13.33 11.13
C LEU A 57 -5.21 -14.75 11.58
N LYS A 58 -5.58 -15.78 10.80
CA LYS A 58 -5.20 -17.18 11.07
C LYS A 58 -3.69 -17.41 10.98
N GLY A 59 -3.00 -16.65 10.14
CA GLY A 59 -1.54 -16.65 10.05
C GLY A 59 -0.85 -15.94 11.20
N GLY A 60 -1.60 -15.26 12.09
CA GLY A 60 -1.08 -14.57 13.26
C GLY A 60 -0.60 -13.16 12.99
N VAL A 61 -1.03 -12.53 11.90
CA VAL A 61 -0.76 -11.10 11.66
C VAL A 61 -1.63 -10.28 12.62
N PRO A 62 -1.05 -9.38 13.43
CA PRO A 62 -1.81 -8.50 14.33
C PRO A 62 -2.78 -7.60 13.54
N ASN A 63 -3.99 -7.39 14.04
CA ASN A 63 -5.04 -6.62 13.39
C ASN A 63 -4.57 -5.21 12.97
N GLU A 64 -3.86 -4.53 13.87
CA GLU A 64 -3.33 -3.18 13.66
C GLU A 64 -2.23 -3.10 12.58
N LYS A 65 -1.72 -4.24 12.12
CA LYS A 65 -0.76 -4.35 11.01
C LYS A 65 -1.38 -4.84 9.71
N ILE A 66 -2.69 -5.04 9.69
CA ILE A 66 -3.42 -5.40 8.47
C ILE A 66 -4.00 -4.13 7.86
N VAL A 67 -3.86 -3.99 6.55
CA VAL A 67 -4.51 -2.94 5.76
C VAL A 67 -5.45 -3.60 4.75
N PHE A 68 -6.69 -3.11 4.69
CA PHE A 68 -7.72 -3.65 3.82
C PHE A 68 -7.90 -2.78 2.58
N HIS A 69 -7.42 -3.27 1.46
CA HIS A 69 -7.52 -2.67 0.13
C HIS A 69 -8.76 -3.14 -0.64
N GLY A 70 -8.85 -2.71 -1.89
CA GLY A 70 -9.90 -3.08 -2.85
C GLY A 70 -10.72 -1.87 -3.29
N ASN A 71 -11.21 -1.89 -4.53
CA ASN A 71 -12.01 -0.82 -5.14
C ASN A 71 -13.51 -1.16 -5.23
N ASN A 72 -13.92 -2.28 -4.65
CA ASN A 72 -15.32 -2.73 -4.59
C ASN A 72 -15.53 -3.59 -3.34
N LYS A 73 -15.40 -2.97 -2.17
CA LYS A 73 -15.59 -3.64 -0.88
C LYS A 73 -17.08 -3.85 -0.60
N SER A 74 -17.46 -5.04 -0.19
CA SER A 74 -18.82 -5.33 0.27
C SER A 74 -19.05 -4.82 1.69
N ASP A 75 -20.31 -4.59 2.05
CA ASP A 75 -20.69 -4.19 3.40
C ASP A 75 -20.20 -5.17 4.47
N LYS A 76 -20.24 -6.47 4.19
CA LYS A 76 -19.75 -7.51 5.11
C LYS A 76 -18.25 -7.42 5.36
N GLU A 77 -17.49 -7.10 4.33
CA GLU A 77 -16.04 -6.92 4.44
C GLU A 77 -15.72 -5.65 5.22
N ILE A 78 -16.45 -4.57 5.00
CA ILE A 78 -16.31 -3.32 5.76
C ILE A 78 -16.69 -3.54 7.23
N GLU A 79 -17.81 -4.20 7.50
CA GLU A 79 -18.21 -4.58 8.88
C GLU A 79 -17.14 -5.45 9.56
N PHE A 80 -16.59 -6.41 8.84
CA PHE A 80 -15.52 -7.27 9.36
C PHE A 80 -14.29 -6.46 9.73
N ALA A 81 -13.86 -5.53 8.86
CA ALA A 81 -12.73 -4.67 9.13
C ALA A 81 -12.97 -3.77 10.35
N ILE A 82 -14.14 -3.13 10.45
CA ILE A 82 -14.52 -2.28 11.59
C ILE A 82 -14.51 -3.08 12.90
N LYS A 83 -15.18 -4.24 12.93
CA LYS A 83 -15.28 -5.10 14.12
C LYS A 83 -13.93 -5.61 14.62
N ASN A 84 -12.95 -5.73 13.73
CA ASN A 84 -11.61 -6.19 14.05
C ASN A 84 -10.59 -5.05 14.17
N ASN A 85 -10.99 -3.79 14.09
CA ASN A 85 -10.11 -2.61 14.10
C ASN A 85 -9.00 -2.70 13.03
N ILE A 86 -9.34 -3.23 11.86
CA ILE A 86 -8.45 -3.31 10.70
C ILE A 86 -8.56 -2.00 9.92
N LYS A 87 -7.42 -1.41 9.60
CA LYS A 87 -7.35 -0.15 8.85
C LYS A 87 -7.83 -0.34 7.41
N VAL A 88 -8.77 0.51 6.96
CA VAL A 88 -9.31 0.45 5.61
C VAL A 88 -8.62 1.50 4.72
N ILE A 89 -8.20 1.06 3.54
CA ILE A 89 -7.74 1.94 2.47
C ILE A 89 -8.96 2.33 1.64
N VAL A 90 -9.38 3.59 1.72
CA VAL A 90 -10.51 4.13 0.94
C VAL A 90 -10.04 4.41 -0.48
N ASP A 91 -10.68 3.77 -1.43
CA ASP A 91 -10.29 3.78 -2.84
C ASP A 91 -11.17 4.71 -3.70
N ASN A 92 -12.42 4.95 -3.28
CA ASN A 92 -13.41 5.75 -4.02
C ASN A 92 -14.51 6.29 -3.09
N ASP A 93 -15.37 7.17 -3.64
CA ASP A 93 -16.48 7.80 -2.90
C ASP A 93 -17.50 6.78 -2.36
N HIS A 94 -17.72 5.66 -3.05
CA HIS A 94 -18.62 4.61 -2.59
C HIS A 94 -18.09 3.94 -1.33
N ASP A 95 -16.81 3.61 -1.29
CA ASP A 95 -16.15 3.06 -0.09
C ASP A 95 -16.32 4.00 1.11
N LEU A 96 -16.05 5.29 0.92
CA LEU A 96 -16.15 6.29 1.99
C LEU A 96 -17.60 6.37 2.53
N LYS A 97 -18.57 6.43 1.64
CA LYS A 97 -19.99 6.47 2.01
C LYS A 97 -20.41 5.24 2.80
N ARG A 98 -20.04 4.04 2.34
CA ARG A 98 -20.39 2.79 3.04
C ARG A 98 -19.70 2.70 4.40
N LEU A 99 -18.43 3.09 4.48
CA LEU A 99 -17.71 3.17 5.75
C LEU A 99 -18.40 4.11 6.75
N GLU A 100 -18.82 5.28 6.31
CA GLU A 100 -19.52 6.25 7.17
C GLU A 100 -20.85 5.69 7.67
N GLU A 101 -21.69 5.14 6.79
CA GLU A 101 -22.97 4.54 7.15
C GLU A 101 -22.81 3.40 8.17
N ILE A 102 -21.87 2.48 7.93
CA ILE A 102 -21.64 1.32 8.79
C ILE A 102 -21.00 1.75 10.13
N SER A 103 -20.01 2.64 10.11
CA SER A 103 -19.37 3.15 11.34
C SER A 103 -20.37 3.89 12.22
N ASN A 104 -21.26 4.68 11.63
CA ASN A 104 -22.36 5.35 12.34
C ASN A 104 -23.33 4.33 12.98
N SER A 105 -23.68 3.24 12.27
CA SER A 105 -24.59 2.22 12.78
C SER A 105 -24.01 1.45 13.97
N PHE A 106 -22.70 1.24 13.99
CA PHE A 106 -21.99 0.60 15.12
C PHE A 106 -21.53 1.58 16.19
N ASN A 107 -21.66 2.90 15.97
CA ASN A 107 -21.09 3.96 16.81
C ASN A 107 -19.61 3.68 17.12
N HIS A 108 -18.83 3.35 16.10
CA HIS A 108 -17.45 2.88 16.21
C HIS A 108 -16.50 3.72 15.36
N ASP A 109 -15.45 4.26 15.99
CA ASP A 109 -14.42 5.02 15.30
C ASP A 109 -13.50 4.09 14.48
N ILE A 110 -13.20 4.47 13.25
CA ILE A 110 -12.24 3.77 12.40
C ILE A 110 -11.17 4.71 11.86
N GLU A 111 -9.93 4.26 11.90
CA GLU A 111 -8.82 4.90 11.20
C GLU A 111 -8.74 4.41 9.76
N ILE A 112 -8.57 5.35 8.83
CA ILE A 112 -8.47 5.06 7.41
C ILE A 112 -7.21 5.64 6.79
N MET A 113 -6.82 5.09 5.66
CA MET A 113 -5.95 5.73 4.69
C MET A 113 -6.73 6.04 3.42
N VAL A 114 -6.35 7.09 2.71
CA VAL A 114 -6.87 7.39 1.38
C VAL A 114 -5.86 6.96 0.33
N ARG A 115 -6.32 6.18 -0.66
CA ARG A 115 -5.52 5.86 -1.85
C ARG A 115 -5.74 6.93 -2.91
N PHE A 116 -4.64 7.42 -3.48
CA PHE A 116 -4.70 8.35 -4.59
C PHE A 116 -3.72 7.95 -5.71
N THR A 117 -4.00 8.44 -6.91
CA THR A 117 -3.17 8.27 -8.10
C THR A 117 -2.28 9.50 -8.25
N PRO A 118 -0.95 9.37 -8.12
CA PRO A 118 -0.04 10.52 -8.06
C PRO A 118 0.25 11.15 -9.45
N GLY A 119 -0.23 10.57 -10.54
CA GLY A 119 0.02 11.08 -11.90
C GLY A 119 1.45 10.85 -12.40
N ILE A 120 2.17 9.90 -11.82
CA ILE A 120 3.54 9.54 -12.23
C ILE A 120 3.48 8.53 -13.36
N GLU A 121 4.13 8.84 -14.48
CA GLU A 121 4.32 7.87 -15.57
C GLU A 121 5.57 7.03 -15.31
N CYS A 122 5.39 5.71 -15.27
CA CYS A 122 6.49 4.75 -15.24
C CYS A 122 6.60 4.09 -16.61
N HIS A 123 7.80 4.01 -17.17
CA HIS A 123 8.07 3.23 -18.37
C HIS A 123 8.11 1.74 -18.02
N THR A 124 6.93 1.15 -17.85
CA THR A 124 6.76 -0.29 -17.70
C THR A 124 6.13 -0.86 -18.96
N HIS A 125 6.29 -2.17 -19.23
CA HIS A 125 5.60 -2.84 -20.32
C HIS A 125 4.11 -2.44 -20.35
N GLU A 126 3.57 -2.12 -21.51
CA GLU A 126 2.24 -1.49 -21.74
C GLU A 126 1.06 -2.14 -20.99
N TYR A 127 1.19 -3.37 -20.54
CA TYR A 127 0.15 -4.15 -19.86
C TYR A 127 0.07 -3.96 -18.32
N ILE A 128 0.96 -3.17 -17.69
CA ILE A 128 1.07 -3.12 -16.20
C ILE A 128 1.00 -1.68 -15.65
N ARG A 129 0.47 -0.71 -16.41
CA ARG A 129 0.35 0.69 -15.98
C ARG A 129 -0.77 0.85 -14.95
N THR A 130 -0.44 1.16 -13.71
CA THR A 130 -1.42 1.55 -12.67
C THR A 130 -1.26 2.99 -12.18
N GLY A 131 -0.22 3.69 -12.61
CA GLY A 131 0.06 5.09 -12.24
C GLY A 131 -0.53 6.14 -13.19
N SER A 132 -1.18 5.73 -14.29
CA SER A 132 -1.81 6.64 -15.24
C SER A 132 -3.20 7.08 -14.78
N PHE A 133 -3.69 8.20 -15.33
CA PHE A 133 -5.03 8.76 -15.07
C PHE A 133 -6.19 7.78 -15.36
N ASP A 134 -5.95 6.71 -16.11
CA ASP A 134 -6.92 5.65 -16.43
C ASP A 134 -6.90 4.47 -15.44
N SER A 135 -6.23 4.61 -14.30
CA SER A 135 -6.25 3.59 -13.26
C SER A 135 -7.64 3.46 -12.65
N LYS A 136 -8.13 2.23 -12.51
CA LYS A 136 -9.37 1.92 -11.80
C LYS A 136 -9.26 2.10 -10.28
N PHE A 137 -8.13 2.54 -9.76
CA PHE A 137 -7.83 2.62 -8.34
C PHE A 137 -7.49 4.03 -7.90
N GLY A 138 -8.04 4.41 -6.75
CA GLY A 138 -7.69 5.63 -6.03
C GLY A 138 -8.32 6.89 -6.61
N PHE A 139 -8.22 7.96 -5.83
CA PHE A 139 -8.68 9.29 -6.20
C PHE A 139 -7.63 10.02 -7.03
N GLY A 140 -8.05 10.85 -7.99
CA GLY A 140 -7.16 11.80 -8.63
C GLY A 140 -6.72 12.90 -7.65
N ILE A 141 -5.49 13.40 -7.80
CA ILE A 141 -4.95 14.46 -6.92
C ILE A 141 -5.87 15.67 -6.85
N GLU A 142 -6.48 16.05 -7.96
CA GLU A 142 -7.40 17.20 -8.08
C GLU A 142 -8.66 17.06 -7.23
N SER A 143 -9.05 15.85 -6.88
CA SER A 143 -10.24 15.57 -6.06
C SER A 143 -9.97 15.51 -4.56
N LEU A 144 -8.71 15.48 -4.14
CA LEU A 144 -8.32 15.25 -2.74
C LEU A 144 -8.80 16.36 -1.80
N GLY A 145 -8.76 17.62 -2.23
CA GLY A 145 -9.26 18.74 -1.40
C GLY A 145 -10.73 18.56 -1.01
N ARG A 146 -11.60 18.23 -1.99
CA ARG A 146 -13.01 17.91 -1.73
C ARG A 146 -13.15 16.69 -0.80
N LEU A 147 -12.36 15.67 -1.02
CA LEU A 147 -12.39 14.45 -0.23
C LEU A 147 -12.03 14.73 1.24
N PHE A 148 -10.95 15.47 1.48
CA PHE A 148 -10.51 15.83 2.83
C PHE A 148 -11.56 16.69 3.56
N GLU A 149 -12.19 17.62 2.84
CA GLU A 149 -13.30 18.39 3.40
C GLU A 149 -14.48 17.49 3.79
N VAL A 150 -14.85 16.51 2.97
CA VAL A 150 -15.92 15.54 3.30
C VAL A 150 -15.55 14.72 4.52
N ILE A 151 -14.34 14.15 4.58
CA ILE A 151 -13.89 13.34 5.72
C ILE A 151 -13.86 14.17 7.02
N SER A 152 -13.46 15.44 6.97
CA SER A 152 -13.43 16.30 8.16
C SER A 152 -14.81 16.51 8.83
N LYS A 153 -15.89 16.27 8.09
CA LYS A 153 -17.28 16.40 8.57
C LYS A 153 -17.85 15.09 9.08
N THR A 154 -17.19 13.95 8.88
CA THR A 154 -17.63 12.64 9.38
C THR A 154 -17.40 12.51 10.88
N LYS A 155 -18.28 11.77 11.56
CA LYS A 155 -18.21 11.60 13.02
C LYS A 155 -17.22 10.54 13.47
N HIS A 156 -17.21 9.41 12.77
CA HIS A 156 -16.49 8.19 13.18
C HIS A 156 -15.31 7.81 12.29
N ILE A 157 -15.02 8.58 11.24
CA ILE A 157 -13.91 8.30 10.34
C ILE A 157 -12.74 9.25 10.65
N LYS A 158 -11.56 8.67 10.87
CA LYS A 158 -10.31 9.42 11.10
C LYS A 158 -9.31 9.13 9.99
N LEU A 159 -9.01 10.12 9.18
CA LEU A 159 -7.95 10.01 8.20
C LEU A 159 -6.60 10.11 8.89
N THR A 160 -5.86 8.99 8.94
CA THR A 160 -4.55 8.91 9.58
C THR A 160 -3.42 8.62 8.62
N GLY A 161 -3.72 8.22 7.38
CA GLY A 161 -2.69 7.87 6.41
C GLY A 161 -3.05 8.13 4.97
N LEU A 162 -2.02 8.13 4.14
CA LEU A 162 -2.11 8.24 2.68
C LEU A 162 -1.45 7.03 2.04
N HIS A 163 -2.01 6.59 0.93
CA HIS A 163 -1.49 5.49 0.13
C HIS A 163 -1.40 5.87 -1.34
N ALA A 164 -0.29 5.50 -1.99
CA ALA A 164 -0.16 5.54 -3.44
C ALA A 164 0.62 4.33 -3.95
N HIS A 165 0.30 3.89 -5.16
CA HIS A 165 0.99 2.79 -5.82
C HIS A 165 1.12 3.11 -7.30
N ILE A 166 2.35 3.15 -7.81
CA ILE A 166 2.67 3.65 -9.15
C ILE A 166 2.83 2.57 -10.21
N GLY A 167 2.78 1.29 -9.82
CA GLY A 167 2.86 0.19 -10.78
C GLY A 167 3.56 -1.04 -10.22
N SER A 168 3.86 -1.98 -11.13
CA SER A 168 4.54 -3.25 -10.80
C SER A 168 5.62 -3.53 -11.83
N GLN A 169 6.67 -4.25 -11.43
CA GLN A 169 7.82 -4.57 -12.26
C GLN A 169 8.55 -3.29 -12.75
N ILE A 170 8.76 -2.36 -11.84
CA ILE A 170 9.43 -1.08 -12.12
C ILE A 170 10.92 -1.24 -11.86
N PHE A 171 11.74 -0.87 -12.84
CA PHE A 171 13.20 -0.93 -12.75
C PHE A 171 13.82 0.44 -12.51
N GLU A 172 13.07 1.50 -12.76
CA GLU A 172 13.52 2.88 -12.61
C GLU A 172 13.29 3.37 -11.18
N LEU A 173 14.26 4.09 -10.62
CA LEU A 173 14.18 4.65 -9.28
C LEU A 173 13.57 6.06 -9.23
N ASP A 174 13.67 6.82 -10.32
CA ASP A 174 13.20 8.21 -10.39
C ASP A 174 11.71 8.36 -10.10
N PRO A 175 10.80 7.51 -10.63
CA PRO A 175 9.38 7.55 -10.27
C PRO A 175 9.12 7.39 -8.77
N HIS A 176 9.90 6.57 -8.10
CA HIS A 176 9.80 6.35 -6.65
C HIS A 176 10.37 7.54 -5.84
N ASN A 177 11.39 8.22 -6.37
CA ASN A 177 11.89 9.45 -5.76
C ASN A 177 10.85 10.58 -5.86
N ASP A 178 10.18 10.74 -6.98
CA ASP A 178 9.15 11.76 -7.16
C ASP A 178 7.89 11.46 -6.33
N LEU A 179 7.54 10.19 -6.18
CA LEU A 179 6.41 9.75 -5.35
C LEU A 179 6.53 10.27 -3.91
N GLY A 180 7.68 10.11 -3.27
CA GLY A 180 7.88 10.54 -1.89
C GLY A 180 7.61 12.04 -1.70
N LYS A 181 8.04 12.86 -2.65
CA LYS A 181 7.79 14.30 -2.66
C LYS A 181 6.30 14.63 -2.82
N ILE A 182 5.64 14.04 -3.83
CA ILE A 182 4.21 14.24 -4.08
C ILE A 182 3.38 13.86 -2.85
N MET A 183 3.69 12.73 -2.22
CA MET A 183 2.96 12.25 -1.05
C MET A 183 3.09 13.22 0.13
N VAL A 184 4.26 13.84 0.32
CA VAL A 184 4.46 14.86 1.37
C VAL A 184 3.68 16.14 1.04
N ASP A 185 3.60 16.56 -0.22
CA ASP A 185 2.77 17.69 -0.64
C ASP A 185 1.28 17.41 -0.34
N VAL A 186 0.81 16.18 -0.51
CA VAL A 186 -0.56 15.76 -0.15
C VAL A 186 -0.76 15.73 1.38
N ILE A 187 0.27 15.42 2.19
CA ILE A 187 0.19 15.57 3.66
C ILE A 187 -0.09 17.02 4.04
N LEU A 188 0.58 17.99 3.41
CA LEU A 188 0.36 19.41 3.65
C LEU A 188 -1.07 19.82 3.29
N GLN A 189 -1.55 19.39 2.13
CA GLN A 189 -2.93 19.64 1.73
C GLN A 189 -3.93 19.05 2.73
N ALA A 190 -3.75 17.82 3.20
CA ALA A 190 -4.62 17.20 4.20
C ALA A 190 -4.63 17.97 5.53
N LYS A 191 -3.49 18.54 5.93
CA LYS A 191 -3.34 19.36 7.13
C LYS A 191 -4.17 20.64 7.07
N ASP A 192 -4.32 21.26 5.88
CA ASP A 192 -5.15 22.46 5.69
C ASP A 192 -6.64 22.20 5.99
N PHE A 193 -7.08 20.94 5.90
CA PHE A 193 -8.42 20.48 6.28
C PHE A 193 -8.50 19.91 7.71
N GLY A 194 -7.44 20.06 8.51
CA GLY A 194 -7.41 19.63 9.91
C GLY A 194 -7.03 18.15 10.13
N HIS A 195 -6.63 17.43 9.08
CA HIS A 195 -6.19 16.03 9.21
C HIS A 195 -4.74 15.95 9.69
N ASN A 196 -4.48 14.99 10.58
CA ASN A 196 -3.14 14.69 11.08
C ASN A 196 -2.67 13.35 10.50
N ILE A 197 -1.96 13.42 9.38
CA ILE A 197 -1.43 12.24 8.69
C ILE A 197 -0.21 11.72 9.44
N LYS A 198 -0.30 10.49 9.91
CA LYS A 198 0.74 9.79 10.69
C LYS A 198 1.44 8.69 9.90
N GLU A 199 0.85 8.26 8.80
CA GLU A 199 1.26 7.08 8.03
C GLU A 199 1.33 7.41 6.54
N LEU A 200 2.39 6.95 5.91
CA LEU A 200 2.64 7.18 4.50
C LEU A 200 3.00 5.85 3.83
N ASN A 201 2.06 5.30 3.07
CA ASN A 201 2.24 4.04 2.36
C ASN A 201 2.54 4.30 0.88
N VAL A 202 3.77 4.02 0.48
CA VAL A 202 4.27 4.25 -0.88
C VAL A 202 3.96 3.09 -1.84
N GLY A 203 3.21 2.09 -1.37
CA GLY A 203 2.92 0.89 -2.15
C GLY A 203 4.15 0.02 -2.38
N GLY A 204 4.11 -0.75 -3.44
CA GLY A 204 5.21 -1.60 -3.88
C GLY A 204 5.74 -1.17 -5.25
N GLY A 205 6.03 -2.16 -6.09
CA GLY A 205 6.38 -1.92 -7.48
C GLY A 205 7.76 -2.39 -7.88
N LEU A 206 8.68 -2.58 -6.93
CA LEU A 206 10.03 -3.06 -7.21
C LEU A 206 10.01 -4.30 -8.10
N GLY A 207 10.67 -4.18 -9.25
CA GLY A 207 10.83 -5.25 -10.23
C GLY A 207 11.78 -6.34 -9.77
N ILE A 208 11.72 -7.46 -10.47
CA ILE A 208 12.60 -8.59 -10.26
C ILE A 208 13.14 -9.08 -11.61
N LYS A 209 14.20 -9.83 -11.54
CA LYS A 209 14.79 -10.48 -12.70
C LYS A 209 14.00 -11.74 -13.07
N TYR A 210 13.37 -11.73 -14.25
CA TYR A 210 12.73 -12.90 -14.87
C TYR A 210 13.59 -13.50 -16.00
N THR A 211 14.31 -12.64 -16.72
CA THR A 211 15.20 -13.01 -17.83
C THR A 211 16.61 -12.51 -17.55
N GLU A 212 17.58 -12.97 -18.34
CA GLU A 212 18.98 -12.53 -18.19
C GLU A 212 19.17 -11.04 -18.51
N GLU A 213 18.27 -10.48 -19.31
CA GLU A 213 18.29 -9.08 -19.75
C GLU A 213 17.72 -8.11 -18.68
N ASP A 214 17.00 -8.64 -17.70
CA ASP A 214 16.42 -7.83 -16.64
C ASP A 214 17.49 -7.39 -15.63
N ASP A 215 17.53 -6.10 -15.33
CA ASP A 215 18.44 -5.49 -14.35
C ASP A 215 17.68 -4.60 -13.33
N PRO A 216 16.86 -5.20 -12.45
CA PRO A 216 16.12 -4.44 -11.44
C PRO A 216 17.04 -3.90 -10.37
N PRO A 217 16.73 -2.72 -9.79
CA PRO A 217 17.44 -2.23 -8.61
C PRO A 217 17.28 -3.19 -7.43
N SER A 218 18.25 -3.17 -6.54
CA SER A 218 18.16 -3.95 -5.29
C SER A 218 17.14 -3.39 -4.32
N ILE A 219 16.74 -4.21 -3.35
CA ILE A 219 15.88 -3.76 -2.23
C ILE A 219 16.52 -2.58 -1.48
N ASP A 220 17.86 -2.62 -1.28
CA ASP A 220 18.61 -1.56 -0.57
C ASP A 220 18.52 -0.22 -1.33
N GLU A 221 18.72 -0.22 -2.65
CA GLU A 221 18.63 0.96 -3.50
C GLU A 221 17.20 1.53 -3.56
N TRP A 222 16.21 0.66 -3.71
CA TRP A 222 14.82 1.08 -3.76
C TRP A 222 14.37 1.73 -2.45
N ILE A 223 14.62 1.08 -1.30
CA ILE A 223 14.29 1.62 0.03
C ILE A 223 15.07 2.90 0.31
N LYS A 224 16.36 2.95 -0.07
CA LYS A 224 17.16 4.17 0.05
C LYS A 224 16.52 5.35 -0.70
N THR A 225 16.12 5.13 -1.94
CA THR A 225 15.52 6.17 -2.79
C THR A 225 14.22 6.69 -2.18
N VAL A 226 13.29 5.81 -1.83
CA VAL A 226 12.01 6.16 -1.22
C VAL A 226 12.21 6.87 0.13
N SER A 227 13.04 6.32 1.01
CA SER A 227 13.29 6.88 2.34
C SER A 227 13.88 8.28 2.27
N LEU A 228 14.93 8.48 1.46
CA LEU A 228 15.57 9.78 1.34
C LEU A 228 14.67 10.83 0.67
N SER A 229 13.82 10.43 -0.26
CA SER A 229 12.83 11.32 -0.86
C SER A 229 11.84 11.85 0.18
N VAL A 230 11.26 10.97 0.99
CA VAL A 230 10.32 11.34 2.06
C VAL A 230 11.00 12.20 3.12
N VAL A 231 12.21 11.81 3.58
CA VAL A 231 12.97 12.58 4.57
C VAL A 231 13.23 14.00 4.09
N LYS A 232 13.79 14.16 2.87
CA LYS A 232 14.06 15.48 2.29
C LYS A 232 12.81 16.33 2.16
N ALA A 233 11.70 15.74 1.75
CA ALA A 233 10.45 16.48 1.58
C ALA A 233 9.85 16.88 2.94
N CYS A 234 9.92 16.04 3.96
CA CYS A 234 9.49 16.36 5.32
C CYS A 234 10.37 17.46 5.93
N ASP A 235 11.69 17.35 5.85
CA ASP A 235 12.64 18.34 6.37
C ASP A 235 12.42 19.71 5.75
N LYS A 236 12.25 19.77 4.42
CA LYS A 236 11.96 21.00 3.69
C LYS A 236 10.70 21.72 4.19
N ASN A 237 9.71 20.96 4.64
CA ASN A 237 8.42 21.47 5.07
C ASN A 237 8.24 21.51 6.60
N ASN A 238 9.29 21.25 7.37
CA ASN A 238 9.26 21.18 8.84
C ASN A 238 8.17 20.21 9.36
N LEU A 239 8.02 19.06 8.72
CA LEU A 239 7.10 18.00 9.12
C LEU A 239 7.84 16.92 9.91
N ASN A 240 7.16 16.37 10.92
CA ASN A 240 7.62 15.15 11.55
C ASN A 240 7.53 13.98 10.54
N LEU A 241 8.48 13.06 10.63
CA LEU A 241 8.49 11.87 9.78
C LEU A 241 7.29 10.97 10.11
N PRO A 242 6.44 10.63 9.12
CA PRO A 242 5.36 9.67 9.31
C PRO A 242 5.89 8.24 9.48
N ILE A 243 5.03 7.29 9.84
CA ILE A 243 5.35 5.87 9.72
C ILE A 243 5.44 5.57 8.22
N LEU A 244 6.66 5.25 7.75
CA LEU A 244 6.87 4.89 6.35
C LEU A 244 6.48 3.43 6.14
N MET A 245 5.51 3.20 5.25
CA MET A 245 5.07 1.88 4.86
C MET A 245 5.41 1.62 3.39
N CYS A 246 5.71 0.37 3.07
CA CYS A 246 5.88 -0.11 1.70
C CYS A 246 5.24 -1.49 1.55
N GLU A 247 4.81 -1.85 0.33
CA GLU A 247 4.04 -3.07 0.06
C GLU A 247 4.78 -4.03 -0.89
N PRO A 248 5.91 -4.62 -0.48
CA PRO A 248 6.57 -5.62 -1.29
C PRO A 248 5.75 -6.92 -1.37
N GLY A 249 5.56 -7.42 -2.56
CA GLY A 249 4.96 -8.72 -2.82
C GLY A 249 5.89 -9.55 -3.71
N ARG A 250 5.96 -9.19 -4.98
CA ARG A 250 6.77 -9.84 -6.02
C ARG A 250 8.22 -10.05 -5.58
N SER A 251 8.90 -9.04 -5.11
CA SER A 251 10.31 -9.09 -4.69
C SER A 251 10.58 -9.98 -3.46
N ILE A 252 9.53 -10.38 -2.73
CA ILE A 252 9.66 -11.34 -1.62
C ILE A 252 9.52 -12.77 -2.12
N VAL A 253 8.54 -13.07 -3.00
CA VAL A 253 8.12 -14.46 -3.28
C VAL A 253 8.62 -15.02 -4.60
N SER A 254 8.88 -14.19 -5.60
CA SER A 254 9.04 -14.66 -6.98
C SER A 254 10.27 -15.57 -7.21
N THR A 255 11.38 -15.31 -6.53
CA THR A 255 12.57 -16.17 -6.62
C THR A 255 12.49 -17.41 -5.73
N ALA A 256 11.42 -17.55 -4.94
CA ALA A 256 11.23 -18.63 -3.98
C ALA A 256 10.19 -19.68 -4.42
N GLY A 257 9.62 -19.52 -5.61
CA GLY A 257 8.58 -20.42 -6.10
C GLY A 257 8.53 -20.49 -7.62
N VAL A 258 7.85 -21.52 -8.11
CA VAL A 258 7.54 -21.72 -9.53
C VAL A 258 6.06 -22.04 -9.70
N THR A 259 5.45 -21.60 -10.78
CA THR A 259 4.10 -21.99 -11.15
C THR A 259 4.17 -23.03 -12.25
N ILE A 260 3.49 -24.17 -12.04
CA ILE A 260 3.46 -25.27 -13.00
C ILE A 260 2.07 -25.30 -13.63
N TYR A 261 2.03 -25.29 -14.96
CA TYR A 261 0.79 -25.41 -15.74
C TYR A 261 0.78 -26.71 -16.52
N LYS A 262 -0.40 -27.35 -16.58
CA LYS A 262 -0.64 -28.45 -17.52
C LYS A 262 -1.22 -27.88 -18.80
N ILE A 263 -0.64 -28.22 -19.94
CA ILE A 263 -1.19 -27.84 -21.25
C ILE A 263 -2.53 -28.59 -21.43
N GLY A 264 -3.60 -27.85 -21.64
CA GLY A 264 -4.94 -28.38 -21.85
C GLY A 264 -5.24 -28.60 -23.32
N SER A 265 -5.54 -27.51 -24.02
CA SER A 265 -5.85 -27.55 -25.45
C SER A 265 -4.99 -26.53 -26.20
N PHE A 266 -4.79 -26.75 -27.48
CA PHE A 266 -4.13 -25.82 -28.38
C PHE A 266 -4.95 -25.63 -29.65
N LYS A 267 -4.72 -24.53 -30.34
CA LYS A 267 -5.32 -24.20 -31.64
C LYS A 267 -4.21 -23.74 -32.57
N GLU A 268 -4.20 -24.28 -33.77
CA GLU A 268 -3.40 -23.73 -34.86
C GLU A 268 -4.10 -22.49 -35.42
N VAL A 269 -3.32 -21.43 -35.68
CA VAL A 269 -3.81 -20.13 -36.18
C VAL A 269 -3.11 -19.84 -37.51
#